data_e37ae13fee72ce235c196d380402937e
#
_entry.id   e37ae13fee72ce235c196d380402937e
#
_cell.length_a   1.000
_cell.length_b   1.000
_cell.length_c   1.000
_cell.angle_alpha   90.00
_cell.angle_beta   90.00
_cell.angle_gamma   90.00
#
_symmetry.space_group_name_H-M   'P 1'
#
loop_
_entity.id
_entity.type
_entity.pdbx_description
1 polymer ?
#
loop_
_entity_poly.entity_id
_entity_poly.type
_entity_poly.pdbx_seq_one_letter_code
_entity_poly.pdbx_strand_id
1 'polypeptide(L)'
;MSIQSIYADNLARGTKIFHSEIVMPAEPLNFHPSGIYYDGPSGKYLVDAGQYFRTYGRKSPVITGVQRHFQSQGMDTKDAKEEASASIRDAEIDRHVEWSGNLAGYRKGLIHSSDGKPMLVLTSPSIVEPAPGPAPVISDLIRQAFPDQVQRDIFTGWLAGSYRSVRDGIHHPAPMLCLAGKPNTGKACCPIWSSW
;
A
#
# COMPACT_ATOMS: atom_id res chain seq x y z
N MET A 1 36.87 9.53 8.22
CA MET A 1 35.63 9.58 9.06
C MET A 1 34.99 8.22 8.96
N SER A 2 34.80 7.54 10.10
CA SER A 2 34.19 6.19 10.13
C SER A 2 32.68 6.31 10.06
N ILE A 3 32.01 5.38 9.39
CA ILE A 3 30.54 5.30 9.27
C ILE A 3 29.87 5.26 10.65
N GLN A 4 30.55 4.70 11.67
CA GLN A 4 30.06 4.69 13.05
C GLN A 4 29.96 6.09 13.67
N SER A 5 30.80 7.05 13.28
CA SER A 5 30.74 8.45 13.75
C SER A 5 29.51 9.18 13.23
N ILE A 6 29.07 8.89 12.00
CA ILE A 6 27.88 9.52 11.39
C ILE A 6 26.58 9.01 12.04
N TYR A 7 26.54 7.71 12.42
CA TYR A 7 25.39 7.14 13.12
C TYR A 7 25.24 7.67 14.54
N ALA A 8 26.36 7.83 15.27
CA ALA A 8 26.33 8.38 16.63
C ALA A 8 25.87 9.84 16.68
N ASP A 9 26.27 10.67 15.69
CA ASP A 9 25.88 12.08 15.60
C ASP A 9 24.39 12.25 15.28
N ASN A 10 23.79 11.38 14.52
CA ASN A 10 22.35 11.41 14.20
C ASN A 10 21.48 10.95 15.37
N LEU A 11 21.95 10.01 16.19
CA LEU A 11 21.27 9.62 17.43
C LEU A 11 21.33 10.73 18.50
N ALA A 12 22.47 11.46 18.59
CA ALA A 12 22.65 12.54 19.56
C ALA A 12 21.83 13.78 19.23
N ARG A 13 21.45 13.99 17.97
CA ARG A 13 20.64 15.14 17.53
C ARG A 13 19.15 14.96 17.71
N GLY A 14 18.71 13.85 18.32
CA GLY A 14 17.29 13.65 18.64
C GLY A 14 16.41 13.92 17.42
N THR A 15 16.77 13.37 16.25
CA THR A 15 15.89 13.42 15.08
C THR A 15 14.64 12.68 15.50
N LYS A 16 13.66 13.43 16.03
CA LYS A 16 12.31 12.95 16.19
C LYS A 16 11.93 12.42 14.82
N ILE A 17 11.92 11.09 14.68
CA ILE A 17 11.19 10.46 13.62
C ILE A 17 9.79 11.04 13.81
N PHE A 18 9.43 11.98 12.97
CA PHE A 18 8.08 12.47 12.90
C PHE A 18 7.24 11.26 12.52
N HIS A 19 6.76 10.51 13.52
CA HIS A 19 5.42 10.02 13.42
C HIS A 19 4.59 11.29 13.31
N SER A 20 4.43 11.80 12.10
CA SER A 20 3.31 12.65 11.81
C SER A 20 2.11 11.79 12.18
N GLU A 21 1.61 11.94 13.41
CA GLU A 21 0.20 11.68 13.65
C GLU A 21 -0.47 12.50 12.56
N ILE A 22 -0.93 11.81 11.54
CA ILE A 22 -1.87 12.38 10.59
C ILE A 22 -3.08 12.65 11.47
N VAL A 23 -3.13 13.86 12.05
CA VAL A 23 -4.34 14.39 12.67
C VAL A 23 -5.33 14.48 11.51
N MET A 24 -6.06 13.39 11.35
CA MET A 24 -7.10 13.28 10.36
C MET A 24 -8.12 14.34 10.70
N PRO A 25 -8.41 15.28 9.81
CA PRO A 25 -9.48 16.22 10.04
C PRO A 25 -10.73 15.41 10.37
N ALA A 26 -11.40 15.78 11.44
CA ALA A 26 -12.66 15.18 11.86
C ALA A 26 -13.82 15.61 10.92
N GLU A 27 -13.59 15.54 9.62
CA GLU A 27 -14.67 15.71 8.66
C GLU A 27 -15.65 14.54 8.84
N PRO A 28 -16.94 14.82 8.92
CA PRO A 28 -17.93 13.77 9.00
C PRO A 28 -17.79 12.87 7.80
N LEU A 29 -17.36 11.64 8.04
CA LEU A 29 -17.21 10.63 7.00
C LEU A 29 -18.56 10.47 6.30
N ASN A 30 -18.58 10.72 5.00
CA ASN A 30 -19.73 10.44 4.18
C ASN A 30 -19.79 8.92 3.96
N PHE A 31 -20.60 8.24 4.79
CA PHE A 31 -20.81 6.79 4.68
C PHE A 31 -21.74 6.48 3.50
N HIS A 32 -21.29 6.78 2.28
CA HIS A 32 -22.09 6.42 1.12
C HIS A 32 -22.14 4.88 0.99
N PRO A 33 -23.33 4.26 0.86
CA PRO A 33 -23.46 2.80 0.85
C PRO A 33 -22.63 2.09 -0.21
N SER A 34 -22.48 2.68 -1.40
CA SER A 34 -21.69 2.10 -2.49
C SER A 34 -20.16 2.12 -2.24
N GLY A 35 -19.69 2.93 -1.29
CA GLY A 35 -18.29 3.05 -0.91
C GLY A 35 -17.87 2.08 0.20
N ILE A 36 -18.70 1.10 0.54
CA ILE A 36 -18.41 0.13 1.59
C ILE A 36 -18.03 -1.20 0.96
N TYR A 37 -16.88 -1.72 1.38
CA TYR A 37 -16.34 -3.03 0.98
C TYR A 37 -16.15 -3.91 2.21
N TYR A 38 -16.23 -5.21 2.02
CA TYR A 38 -15.96 -6.19 3.07
C TYR A 38 -14.76 -7.05 2.71
N ASP A 39 -13.72 -6.98 3.52
CA ASP A 39 -12.52 -7.83 3.41
C ASP A 39 -12.78 -9.14 4.17
N GLY A 40 -13.10 -10.19 3.44
CA GLY A 40 -13.44 -11.49 3.98
C GLY A 40 -12.33 -12.11 4.83
N PRO A 41 -11.09 -12.22 4.34
CA PRO A 41 -10.00 -12.79 5.09
C PRO A 41 -9.69 -12.10 6.42
N SER A 42 -9.81 -10.75 6.48
CA SER A 42 -9.57 -10.01 7.71
C SER A 42 -10.81 -9.77 8.57
N GLY A 43 -12.02 -10.02 8.02
CA GLY A 43 -13.30 -9.74 8.68
C GLY A 43 -13.57 -8.24 8.91
N LYS A 44 -12.99 -7.36 8.08
CA LYS A 44 -13.05 -5.91 8.26
C LYS A 44 -13.90 -5.24 7.19
N TYR A 45 -14.51 -4.13 7.59
CA TYR A 45 -15.22 -3.24 6.67
C TYR A 45 -14.32 -2.07 6.28
N LEU A 46 -14.31 -1.73 5.02
CA LEU A 46 -13.53 -0.66 4.43
C LEU A 46 -14.49 0.36 3.84
N VAL A 47 -14.46 1.58 4.37
CA VAL A 47 -15.34 2.67 3.95
C VAL A 47 -14.52 3.69 3.18
N ASP A 48 -14.91 3.98 1.96
CA ASP A 48 -14.28 5.00 1.13
C ASP A 48 -14.53 6.39 1.70
N ALA A 49 -13.46 7.07 2.11
CA ALA A 49 -13.46 8.44 2.59
C ALA A 49 -12.96 9.43 1.53
N GLY A 50 -13.00 9.06 0.24
CA GLY A 50 -12.51 9.86 -0.88
C GLY A 50 -11.01 9.66 -1.10
N GLN A 51 -10.16 10.25 -0.30
CA GLN A 51 -8.70 10.12 -0.47
C GLN A 51 -8.12 8.82 0.09
N TYR A 52 -8.76 8.21 1.06
CA TYR A 52 -8.31 6.98 1.73
C TYR A 52 -9.49 6.08 2.08
N PHE A 53 -9.21 4.83 2.46
CA PHE A 53 -10.19 3.93 3.04
C PHE A 53 -10.04 3.90 4.56
N ARG A 54 -11.17 4.04 5.27
CA ARG A 54 -11.19 3.85 6.71
C ARG A 54 -11.61 2.42 7.05
N THR A 55 -10.84 1.79 7.93
CA THR A 55 -11.03 0.39 8.31
C THR A 55 -11.81 0.28 9.62
N TYR A 56 -12.80 -0.60 9.64
CA TYR A 56 -13.60 -0.91 10.82
C TYR A 56 -13.58 -2.41 11.10
N GLY A 57 -13.16 -2.80 12.30
CA GLY A 57 -13.14 -4.20 12.75
C GLY A 57 -14.51 -4.72 13.24
N ARG A 58 -15.54 -3.88 13.22
CA ARG A 58 -16.89 -4.25 13.68
C ARG A 58 -17.95 -3.66 12.75
N LYS A 59 -19.05 -4.41 12.59
CA LYS A 59 -20.20 -4.03 11.76
C LYS A 59 -20.97 -2.82 12.31
N SER A 60 -21.12 -2.75 13.62
CA SER A 60 -21.97 -1.76 14.30
C SER A 60 -21.64 -0.28 13.99
N PRO A 61 -20.37 0.17 14.03
CA PRO A 61 -20.02 1.54 13.68
C PRO A 61 -20.36 1.88 12.22
N VAL A 62 -20.24 0.92 11.31
CA VAL A 62 -20.52 1.13 9.88
C VAL A 62 -22.03 1.28 9.67
N ILE A 63 -22.85 0.41 10.27
CA ILE A 63 -24.30 0.53 10.24
C ILE A 63 -24.74 1.91 10.76
N THR A 64 -24.22 2.34 11.91
CA THR A 64 -24.56 3.65 12.48
C THR A 64 -24.17 4.80 11.53
N GLY A 65 -23.02 4.71 10.87
CA GLY A 65 -22.59 5.70 9.89
C GLY A 65 -23.51 5.79 8.68
N VAL A 66 -23.87 4.65 8.10
CA VAL A 66 -24.80 4.54 6.97
C VAL A 66 -26.21 5.01 7.35
N GLN A 67 -26.69 4.63 8.54
CA GLN A 67 -27.97 5.10 9.05
C GLN A 67 -28.03 6.64 9.12
N ARG A 68 -26.98 7.28 9.64
CA ARG A 68 -26.88 8.75 9.68
C ARG A 68 -26.88 9.36 8.28
N HIS A 69 -26.22 8.71 7.33
CA HIS A 69 -26.24 9.16 5.93
C HIS A 69 -27.65 9.18 5.37
N PHE A 70 -28.43 8.11 5.53
CA PHE A 70 -29.83 8.07 5.07
C PHE A 70 -30.73 9.07 5.81
N GLN A 71 -30.53 9.24 7.12
CA GLN A 71 -31.24 10.25 7.89
C GLN A 71 -30.94 11.68 7.41
N SER A 72 -29.71 11.97 7.01
CA SER A 72 -29.34 13.27 6.45
C SER A 72 -30.02 13.56 5.10
N GLN A 73 -30.47 12.51 4.42
CA GLN A 73 -31.27 12.59 3.19
C GLN A 73 -32.79 12.67 3.45
N GLY A 74 -33.22 12.74 4.72
CA GLY A 74 -34.59 12.89 5.10
C GLY A 74 -35.34 11.58 5.34
N MET A 75 -34.65 10.43 5.35
CA MET A 75 -35.26 9.14 5.64
C MET A 75 -35.64 9.01 7.12
N ASP A 76 -36.79 8.41 7.42
CA ASP A 76 -37.17 8.08 8.78
C ASP A 76 -36.18 7.15 9.49
N THR A 77 -36.09 7.24 10.81
CA THR A 77 -35.14 6.50 11.62
C THR A 77 -35.25 4.98 11.48
N LYS A 78 -36.50 4.48 11.36
CA LYS A 78 -36.75 3.04 11.20
C LYS A 78 -36.29 2.55 9.83
N ASP A 79 -36.72 3.25 8.80
CA ASP A 79 -36.37 2.92 7.41
C ASP A 79 -34.88 3.07 7.14
N ALA A 80 -34.26 4.13 7.68
CA ALA A 80 -32.81 4.34 7.61
C ALA A 80 -31.98 3.22 8.26
N LYS A 81 -32.48 2.64 9.35
CA LYS A 81 -31.84 1.50 10.01
C LYS A 81 -31.96 0.21 9.20
N GLU A 82 -33.12 -0.02 8.60
CA GLU A 82 -33.37 -1.18 7.75
C GLU A 82 -32.48 -1.12 6.49
N GLU A 83 -32.49 0.03 5.82
CA GLU A 83 -31.70 0.28 4.62
C GLU A 83 -30.17 0.21 4.90
N ALA A 84 -29.71 0.74 6.05
CA ALA A 84 -28.34 0.60 6.47
C ALA A 84 -27.93 -0.88 6.67
N SER A 85 -28.83 -1.67 7.23
CA SER A 85 -28.58 -3.11 7.44
C SER A 85 -28.56 -3.88 6.12
N ALA A 86 -29.40 -3.50 5.15
CA ALA A 86 -29.41 -4.04 3.80
C ALA A 86 -28.10 -3.69 3.07
N SER A 87 -27.70 -2.41 3.09
CA SER A 87 -26.46 -1.93 2.45
C SER A 87 -25.21 -2.66 2.94
N ILE A 88 -25.15 -3.01 4.22
CA ILE A 88 -24.04 -3.78 4.76
C ILE A 88 -24.09 -5.23 4.31
N ARG A 89 -25.27 -5.82 4.20
CA ARG A 89 -25.42 -7.18 3.65
C ARG A 89 -24.97 -7.22 2.19
N ASP A 90 -25.35 -6.22 1.40
CA ASP A 90 -24.89 -6.09 0.02
C ASP A 90 -23.37 -5.94 -0.07
N ALA A 91 -22.73 -5.22 0.86
CA ALA A 91 -21.30 -5.12 0.93
C ALA A 91 -20.64 -6.48 1.25
N GLU A 92 -21.24 -7.30 2.12
CA GLU A 92 -20.77 -8.63 2.47
C GLU A 92 -20.90 -9.65 1.32
N ILE A 93 -21.87 -9.44 0.42
CA ILE A 93 -22.16 -10.36 -0.70
C ILE A 93 -21.53 -9.86 -1.99
N ASP A 94 -21.85 -8.64 -2.41
CA ASP A 94 -21.53 -8.14 -3.76
C ASP A 94 -20.24 -7.32 -3.81
N ARG A 95 -19.80 -6.76 -2.68
CA ARG A 95 -18.56 -5.98 -2.55
C ARG A 95 -17.56 -6.62 -1.60
N HIS A 96 -17.63 -7.95 -1.52
CA HIS A 96 -16.63 -8.76 -0.84
C HIS A 96 -15.32 -8.74 -1.62
N VAL A 97 -14.20 -8.55 -0.91
CA VAL A 97 -12.85 -8.60 -1.48
C VAL A 97 -12.01 -9.67 -0.79
N GLU A 98 -11.20 -10.36 -1.58
CA GLU A 98 -10.29 -11.41 -1.13
C GLU A 98 -9.00 -10.85 -0.53
N TRP A 99 -8.73 -9.58 -0.79
CA TRP A 99 -7.57 -8.89 -0.26
C TRP A 99 -7.79 -7.38 -0.24
N SER A 100 -7.26 -6.73 0.79
CA SER A 100 -7.19 -5.28 0.87
C SER A 100 -5.83 -4.82 1.39
N GLY A 101 -5.23 -3.83 0.75
CA GLY A 101 -3.92 -3.34 1.16
C GLY A 101 -3.34 -2.26 0.24
N ASN A 102 -2.11 -1.89 0.53
CA ASN A 102 -1.38 -0.92 -0.28
C ASN A 102 -0.64 -1.66 -1.39
N LEU A 103 -0.84 -1.24 -2.62
CA LEU A 103 -0.21 -1.88 -3.78
C LEU A 103 0.43 -0.82 -4.67
N ALA A 104 1.76 -0.90 -4.78
CA ALA A 104 2.54 0.03 -5.61
C ALA A 104 2.21 -0.16 -7.09
N GLY A 105 2.08 0.95 -7.83
CA GLY A 105 1.80 0.96 -9.26
C GLY A 105 0.32 0.80 -9.63
N TYR A 106 -0.57 0.58 -8.65
CA TYR A 106 -2.01 0.54 -8.90
C TYR A 106 -2.69 1.80 -8.37
N ARG A 107 -3.75 2.22 -9.03
CA ARG A 107 -4.61 3.28 -8.51
C ARG A 107 -5.46 2.74 -7.36
N LYS A 108 -5.78 3.62 -6.40
CA LYS A 108 -6.77 3.34 -5.36
C LYS A 108 -8.08 2.86 -5.98
N GLY A 109 -8.66 1.80 -5.42
CA GLY A 109 -9.95 1.26 -5.85
C GLY A 109 -9.96 -0.25 -6.01
N LEU A 110 -11.07 -0.76 -6.53
CA LEU A 110 -11.26 -2.18 -6.80
C LEU A 110 -10.51 -2.59 -8.07
N ILE A 111 -9.73 -3.64 -7.96
CA ILE A 111 -9.05 -4.30 -9.08
C ILE A 111 -9.32 -5.81 -9.02
N HIS A 112 -8.95 -6.54 -10.07
CA HIS A 112 -9.01 -8.00 -10.07
C HIS A 112 -7.60 -8.55 -10.27
N SER A 113 -7.28 -9.59 -9.53
CA SER A 113 -6.05 -10.36 -9.72
C SER A 113 -6.10 -11.15 -11.02
N SER A 114 -4.98 -11.77 -11.40
CA SER A 114 -4.90 -12.58 -12.63
C SER A 114 -5.84 -13.80 -12.64
N ASP A 115 -6.24 -14.27 -11.47
CA ASP A 115 -7.22 -15.34 -11.27
C ASP A 115 -8.66 -14.81 -11.07
N GLY A 116 -8.88 -13.52 -11.33
CA GLY A 116 -10.20 -12.89 -11.32
C GLY A 116 -10.74 -12.53 -9.94
N LYS A 117 -9.96 -12.69 -8.85
CA LYS A 117 -10.40 -12.36 -7.50
C LYS A 117 -10.43 -10.85 -7.25
N PRO A 118 -11.48 -10.33 -6.60
CA PRO A 118 -11.56 -8.92 -6.28
C PRO A 118 -10.58 -8.53 -5.18
N MET A 119 -9.81 -7.47 -5.42
CA MET A 119 -8.82 -6.91 -4.51
C MET A 119 -9.05 -5.40 -4.36
N LEU A 120 -8.95 -4.88 -3.15
CA LEU A 120 -9.11 -3.45 -2.90
C LEU A 120 -7.77 -2.79 -2.60
N VAL A 121 -7.32 -1.94 -3.50
CA VAL A 121 -6.12 -1.12 -3.29
C VAL A 121 -6.49 0.08 -2.44
N LEU A 122 -5.95 0.15 -1.23
CA LEU A 122 -6.25 1.21 -0.25
C LEU A 122 -5.49 2.49 -0.58
N THR A 123 -4.19 2.36 -0.84
CA THR A 123 -3.34 3.43 -1.33
C THR A 123 -2.29 2.88 -2.29
N SER A 124 -1.80 3.73 -3.18
CA SER A 124 -0.61 3.44 -3.96
C SER A 124 0.53 4.30 -3.41
N PRO A 125 1.65 3.70 -2.97
CA PRO A 125 2.81 4.49 -2.61
C PRO A 125 3.25 5.36 -3.78
N SER A 126 3.52 6.63 -3.54
CA SER A 126 4.08 7.50 -4.57
C SER A 126 5.49 7.03 -4.92
N ILE A 127 5.73 6.86 -6.20
CA ILE A 127 7.07 6.55 -6.71
C ILE A 127 7.79 7.86 -6.90
N VAL A 128 9.01 7.93 -6.36
CA VAL A 128 9.86 9.09 -6.54
C VAL A 128 10.28 9.17 -8.01
N GLU A 129 10.01 10.30 -8.66
CA GLU A 129 10.50 10.55 -10.00
C GLU A 129 12.04 10.58 -10.00
N PRO A 130 12.69 9.85 -10.92
CA PRO A 130 14.13 9.81 -10.97
C PRO A 130 14.67 11.17 -11.42
N ALA A 131 15.53 11.75 -10.62
CA ALA A 131 16.28 12.93 -11.02
C ALA A 131 17.53 12.49 -11.80
N PRO A 132 17.82 13.06 -12.97
CA PRO A 132 19.05 12.80 -13.68
C PRO A 132 20.22 13.35 -12.87
N GLY A 133 21.28 12.56 -12.74
CA GLY A 133 22.48 12.98 -12.03
C GLY A 133 23.36 11.82 -11.57
N PRO A 134 24.59 12.11 -11.18
CA PRO A 134 25.49 11.09 -10.68
C PRO A 134 25.05 10.62 -9.28
N ALA A 135 25.04 9.32 -9.07
CA ALA A 135 24.77 8.70 -7.76
C ALA A 135 26.03 7.91 -7.32
N PRO A 136 27.13 8.59 -6.97
CA PRO A 136 28.42 7.93 -6.74
C PRO A 136 28.37 6.90 -5.62
N VAL A 137 27.68 7.20 -4.52
CA VAL A 137 27.57 6.29 -3.37
C VAL A 137 26.85 4.99 -3.77
N ILE A 138 25.73 5.09 -4.50
CA ILE A 138 24.97 3.92 -4.96
C ILE A 138 25.76 3.15 -6.00
N SER A 139 26.41 3.84 -6.93
CA SER A 139 27.26 3.22 -7.97
C SER A 139 28.43 2.45 -7.36
N ASP A 140 29.07 3.00 -6.33
CA ASP A 140 30.17 2.32 -5.63
C ASP A 140 29.67 1.13 -4.82
N LEU A 141 28.52 1.24 -4.15
CA LEU A 141 27.89 0.14 -3.45
C LEU A 141 27.58 -1.03 -4.39
N ILE A 142 26.99 -0.74 -5.55
CA ILE A 142 26.67 -1.76 -6.56
C ILE A 142 27.94 -2.39 -7.10
N ARG A 143 29.00 -1.59 -7.34
CA ARG A 143 30.30 -2.09 -7.82
C ARG A 143 30.98 -3.00 -6.80
N GLN A 144 30.88 -2.69 -5.51
CA GLN A 144 31.41 -3.52 -4.45
C GLN A 144 30.59 -4.81 -4.26
N ALA A 145 29.27 -4.72 -4.34
CA ALA A 145 28.38 -5.89 -4.20
C ALA A 145 28.50 -6.86 -5.38
N PHE A 146 28.72 -6.32 -6.59
CA PHE A 146 28.83 -7.06 -7.84
C PHE A 146 30.12 -6.66 -8.58
N PRO A 147 31.28 -7.28 -8.27
CA PRO A 147 32.55 -6.95 -8.93
C PRO A 147 32.56 -7.23 -10.44
N ASP A 148 31.79 -8.24 -10.87
CA ASP A 148 31.66 -8.59 -12.28
C ASP A 148 30.70 -7.65 -13.02
N GLN A 149 31.11 -7.20 -14.22
CA GLN A 149 30.33 -6.24 -15.01
C GLN A 149 28.98 -6.83 -15.47
N VAL A 150 28.98 -8.09 -15.91
CA VAL A 150 27.76 -8.75 -16.41
C VAL A 150 26.72 -8.86 -15.28
N GLN A 151 27.16 -9.20 -14.08
CA GLN A 151 26.28 -9.24 -12.90
C GLN A 151 25.71 -7.86 -12.57
N ARG A 152 26.50 -6.79 -12.69
CA ARG A 152 26.02 -5.41 -12.49
C ARG A 152 24.95 -5.04 -13.51
N ASP A 153 25.20 -5.36 -14.77
CA ASP A 153 24.27 -5.02 -15.86
C ASP A 153 22.94 -5.78 -15.71
N ILE A 154 23.00 -7.06 -15.32
CA ILE A 154 21.79 -7.85 -15.00
C ILE A 154 21.03 -7.24 -13.83
N PHE A 155 21.72 -6.93 -12.73
CA PHE A 155 21.11 -6.36 -11.54
C PHE A 155 20.47 -4.99 -11.81
N THR A 156 21.20 -4.09 -12.47
CA THR A 156 20.67 -2.76 -12.79
C THR A 156 19.56 -2.81 -13.84
N GLY A 157 19.66 -3.71 -14.81
CA GLY A 157 18.57 -3.96 -15.78
C GLY A 157 17.31 -4.46 -15.12
N TRP A 158 17.44 -5.38 -14.14
CA TRP A 158 16.32 -5.89 -13.35
C TRP A 158 15.67 -4.77 -12.52
N LEU A 159 16.46 -3.95 -11.82
CA LEU A 159 15.96 -2.80 -11.06
C LEU A 159 15.21 -1.80 -11.96
N ALA A 160 15.79 -1.47 -13.12
CA ALA A 160 15.19 -0.54 -14.06
C ALA A 160 13.87 -1.09 -14.62
N GLY A 161 13.80 -2.40 -14.90
CA GLY A 161 12.58 -3.07 -15.34
C GLY A 161 11.49 -3.03 -14.28
N SER A 162 11.84 -3.36 -13.03
CA SER A 162 10.93 -3.30 -11.89
C SER A 162 10.42 -1.89 -11.64
N TYR A 163 11.29 -0.89 -11.66
CA TYR A 163 10.90 0.52 -11.51
C TYR A 163 9.92 0.96 -12.59
N ARG A 164 10.21 0.66 -13.86
CA ARG A 164 9.32 1.02 -14.99
C ARG A 164 7.96 0.34 -14.86
N SER A 165 7.93 -0.94 -14.52
CA SER A 165 6.68 -1.68 -14.32
C SER A 165 5.79 -1.01 -13.28
N VAL A 166 6.36 -0.61 -12.14
CA VAL A 166 5.60 0.07 -11.07
C VAL A 166 5.20 1.48 -11.48
N ARG A 167 6.09 2.24 -12.13
CA ARG A 167 5.81 3.62 -12.58
C ARG A 167 4.69 3.66 -13.62
N ASP A 168 4.75 2.77 -14.58
CA ASP A 168 3.84 2.77 -15.73
C ASP A 168 2.53 2.00 -15.42
N GLY A 169 2.46 1.34 -14.26
CA GLY A 169 1.29 0.55 -13.84
C GLY A 169 1.07 -0.69 -14.73
N ILE A 170 2.11 -1.14 -15.43
CA ILE A 170 2.07 -2.28 -16.33
C ILE A 170 2.81 -3.44 -15.66
N HIS A 171 2.06 -4.44 -15.23
CA HIS A 171 2.65 -5.63 -14.61
C HIS A 171 3.17 -6.57 -15.69
N HIS A 172 4.50 -6.66 -15.77
CA HIS A 172 5.16 -7.71 -16.52
C HIS A 172 5.65 -8.78 -15.55
N PRO A 173 5.45 -10.08 -15.86
CA PRO A 173 6.11 -11.14 -15.13
C PRO A 173 7.62 -10.89 -15.18
N ALA A 174 8.20 -10.52 -14.06
CA ALA A 174 9.63 -10.30 -13.97
C ALA A 174 10.32 -11.58 -13.48
N PRO A 175 11.49 -11.93 -13.98
CA PRO A 175 12.28 -13.02 -13.43
C PRO A 175 12.65 -12.70 -11.97
N MET A 176 12.60 -13.71 -11.12
CA MET A 176 13.04 -13.57 -9.73
C MET A 176 14.53 -13.32 -9.68
N LEU A 177 14.96 -12.29 -8.97
CA LEU A 177 16.37 -12.03 -8.74
C LEU A 177 16.87 -12.89 -7.56
N CYS A 178 17.74 -13.85 -7.84
CA CYS A 178 18.40 -14.65 -6.82
C CYS A 178 19.82 -14.11 -6.56
N LEU A 179 20.06 -13.64 -5.34
CA LEU A 179 21.39 -13.19 -4.89
C LEU A 179 22.06 -14.30 -4.08
N ALA A 180 23.04 -14.95 -4.65
CA ALA A 180 23.85 -15.97 -3.97
C ALA A 180 25.20 -15.40 -3.54
N GLY A 181 25.71 -15.80 -2.38
CA GLY A 181 27.03 -15.38 -1.90
C GLY A 181 27.30 -15.87 -0.49
N LYS A 182 28.52 -15.61 -0.02
CA LYS A 182 28.94 -15.96 1.33
C LYS A 182 28.06 -15.27 2.38
N PRO A 183 27.86 -15.85 3.57
CA PRO A 183 27.19 -15.17 4.67
C PRO A 183 27.85 -13.81 4.99
N ASN A 184 27.06 -12.86 5.46
CA ASN A 184 27.52 -11.52 5.88
C ASN A 184 28.10 -10.64 4.75
N THR A 185 27.77 -10.89 3.48
CA THR A 185 28.18 -10.04 2.35
C THR A 185 27.18 -8.93 2.01
N GLY A 186 26.25 -8.61 2.92
CA GLY A 186 25.24 -7.56 2.70
C GLY A 186 24.07 -7.94 1.78
N LYS A 187 24.07 -9.14 1.19
CA LYS A 187 23.02 -9.58 0.26
C LYS A 187 21.67 -9.79 0.93
N ALA A 188 21.65 -10.03 2.24
CA ALA A 188 20.41 -10.11 3.03
C ALA A 188 19.68 -8.77 3.17
N CYS A 189 20.33 -7.64 2.85
CA CYS A 189 19.69 -6.32 2.83
C CYS A 189 18.87 -6.07 1.55
N CYS A 190 18.96 -6.96 0.56
CA CYS A 190 18.09 -6.89 -0.60
C CYS A 190 16.80 -7.62 -0.26
N PRO A 191 15.65 -6.91 -0.13
CA PRO A 191 14.39 -7.56 0.13
C PRO A 191 14.09 -8.53 -1.02
N ILE A 192 13.91 -9.80 -0.67
CA ILE A 192 13.37 -10.78 -1.62
C ILE A 192 11.91 -10.38 -1.80
N TRP A 193 11.61 -9.72 -2.88
CA TRP A 193 10.24 -9.53 -3.31
C TRP A 193 9.75 -10.90 -3.77
N SER A 194 9.13 -11.63 -2.85
CA SER A 194 8.39 -12.81 -3.22
C SER A 194 7.26 -12.36 -4.15
N SER A 195 7.28 -12.91 -5.35
CA SER A 195 6.22 -12.78 -6.34
C SER A 195 4.87 -13.11 -5.72
N TRP A 196 3.96 -12.19 -5.88
CA TRP A 196 2.53 -12.44 -5.73
C TRP A 196 1.95 -12.89 -7.06
#